data_ef492ce2d9dea2104c259355bae5ec0b
#
_entry.id   ef492ce2d9dea2104c259355bae5ec0b
#
_cell.length_a   1.000
_cell.length_b   1.000
_cell.length_c   1.000
_cell.angle_alpha   90.00
_cell.angle_beta   90.00
_cell.angle_gamma   90.00
#
_symmetry.space_group_name_H-M   'P 1'
#
loop_
_entity.id
_entity.type
_entity.pdbx_description
1 polymer ?
#
loop_
_entity_poly.entity_id
_entity_poly.type
_entity_poly.pdbx_seq_one_letter_code
_entity_poly.pdbx_strand_id
1 'polypeptide(L)'
;MNRDSIPWSGTTSVGSAGEVVIRGPGEYPLADQRVELEVFMGSSIAKEELENNLFTTYVEQKLGIHFKFMTASANTADETEKLLFASGDYPPVILNGNLTPDEQVRYGQRGMLRPLNGLIDRYGDRIKEIFRQKPDLQKALTASDGNIYALPSINECLHCWYAQKLWINTSWLNKLDLDMPKTTDELYRVLLAFKQGDPNGNGLQDEIPLSGAMNAWHTEITGFLMSAFIYNTDTNYFYMDNGVVGMSAEQPQWRDGLAYIHKLFSEGLIDPAVFTQSLDGLIEKAIRKDNVLGSLTIGHIRMAFDSLNGNMQQEYETVPPLVGPAGYRAAGYFSSSESAPFAITDKATDTEAAVAIRLADFLFTEEATVRNEWGPEDKWWRTGRSGEIDEHGLPAKYWLNPDFATSLTQNDLWGQMGLLYRDRNLRESWAVTDDPHSVSGYEHRLYQETLKNYVNKEPSEVYPDYIFMDGEAAEEAGRLRAPINDYIRTNMVQFIMGVKDTKTDWDDYVDGLRELKLGRYLEIHQKAYNAFK
;
A
#
# COMPACT_ATOMS: atom_id res chain seq x y z
N MET A 1 9.48 5.17 37.30
CA MET A 1 8.71 4.35 38.26
C MET A 1 7.36 4.99 38.44
N ASN A 2 6.40 4.51 37.72
CA ASN A 2 5.00 4.49 38.15
C ASN A 2 4.31 3.45 37.26
N ARG A 3 4.01 2.33 37.86
CA ARG A 3 3.27 1.24 37.21
C ARG A 3 1.79 1.55 37.41
N ASP A 4 1.12 2.03 36.37
CA ASP A 4 -0.34 1.95 36.30
C ASP A 4 -0.73 0.52 35.88
N SER A 5 -0.45 -0.42 36.75
CA SER A 5 -1.03 -1.75 36.71
C SER A 5 -2.39 -1.66 37.40
N ILE A 6 -3.47 -1.55 36.65
CA ILE A 6 -4.80 -1.89 37.14
C ILE A 6 -4.84 -3.42 37.22
N PRO A 7 -4.79 -4.02 38.42
CA PRO A 7 -4.90 -5.47 38.52
C PRO A 7 -6.34 -5.89 38.24
N TRP A 8 -6.55 -6.64 37.18
CA TRP A 8 -7.79 -7.37 37.01
C TRP A 8 -7.89 -8.45 38.11
N SER A 9 -8.67 -8.19 39.13
CA SER A 9 -8.98 -9.14 40.22
C SER A 9 -10.24 -9.94 39.91
N GLY A 10 -10.28 -10.58 38.73
CA GLY A 10 -11.32 -11.53 38.37
C GLY A 10 -10.87 -12.95 38.72
N THR A 11 -11.31 -13.47 39.81
CA THR A 11 -11.24 -14.90 40.17
C THR A 11 -11.93 -15.72 39.06
N THR A 12 -11.22 -16.70 38.52
CA THR A 12 -11.78 -17.79 37.71
C THR A 12 -12.78 -18.60 38.60
N SER A 13 -14.01 -18.12 38.69
CA SER A 13 -15.11 -18.95 39.15
C SER A 13 -15.79 -19.54 37.90
N VAL A 14 -15.69 -20.86 37.74
CA VAL A 14 -16.59 -21.63 36.88
C VAL A 14 -17.98 -21.55 37.53
N GLY A 15 -18.70 -20.45 37.25
CA GLY A 15 -20.10 -20.27 37.61
C GLY A 15 -20.95 -20.41 36.33
N SER A 16 -22.14 -20.93 36.50
CA SER A 16 -23.17 -21.13 35.44
C SER A 16 -23.16 -20.00 34.41
N ALA A 17 -23.08 -20.36 33.10
CA ALA A 17 -23.04 -19.42 31.99
C ALA A 17 -24.24 -18.47 32.04
N GLY A 18 -24.06 -17.31 32.63
CA GLY A 18 -24.90 -16.14 32.45
C GLY A 18 -24.62 -15.58 31.03
N GLU A 19 -25.63 -15.04 30.40
CA GLU A 19 -25.50 -14.36 29.11
C GLU A 19 -24.48 -13.23 29.25
N VAL A 20 -23.45 -13.19 28.35
CA VAL A 20 -22.41 -12.15 28.33
C VAL A 20 -23.06 -10.81 28.00
N VAL A 21 -22.90 -9.83 28.83
CA VAL A 21 -23.45 -8.48 28.66
C VAL A 21 -22.43 -7.59 27.94
N ILE A 22 -22.73 -7.23 26.71
CA ILE A 22 -21.91 -6.29 25.94
C ILE A 22 -22.17 -4.86 26.42
N ARG A 23 -21.12 -4.12 26.76
CA ARG A 23 -21.20 -2.74 27.18
C ARG A 23 -21.38 -1.78 26.00
N GLY A 24 -21.86 -0.57 26.27
CA GLY A 24 -22.10 0.46 25.27
C GLY A 24 -20.84 0.98 24.58
N PRO A 25 -20.98 1.67 23.43
CA PRO A 25 -19.83 2.30 22.75
C PRO A 25 -19.02 3.21 23.69
N GLY A 26 -17.68 3.19 23.54
CA GLY A 26 -16.77 3.96 24.39
C GLY A 26 -16.52 3.39 25.80
N GLU A 27 -17.26 2.36 26.25
CA GLU A 27 -17.06 1.72 27.55
C GLU A 27 -16.08 0.54 27.46
N TYR A 28 -15.14 0.45 28.40
CA TYR A 28 -14.15 -0.63 28.48
C TYR A 28 -14.12 -1.25 29.89
N PRO A 29 -13.89 -2.56 30.06
CA PRO A 29 -13.78 -3.58 29.01
C PRO A 29 -15.08 -3.74 28.20
N LEU A 30 -15.01 -4.41 27.02
CA LEU A 30 -16.14 -4.49 26.06
C LEU A 30 -17.34 -5.27 26.59
N ALA A 31 -17.11 -6.18 27.50
CA ALA A 31 -18.15 -7.00 28.12
C ALA A 31 -17.92 -7.13 29.65
N ASP A 32 -18.90 -7.67 30.33
CA ASP A 32 -18.83 -7.96 31.79
C ASP A 32 -17.93 -9.18 32.11
N GLN A 33 -17.62 -9.99 31.10
CA GLN A 33 -16.72 -11.15 31.16
C GLN A 33 -15.68 -11.06 30.05
N ARG A 34 -14.52 -11.73 30.23
CA ARG A 34 -13.49 -11.84 29.20
C ARG A 34 -14.01 -12.72 28.06
N VAL A 35 -13.89 -12.23 26.83
CA VAL A 35 -14.31 -12.94 25.62
C VAL A 35 -13.09 -13.39 24.83
N GLU A 36 -13.04 -14.68 24.47
CA GLU A 36 -12.05 -15.21 23.53
C GLU A 36 -12.50 -14.93 22.10
N LEU A 37 -11.60 -14.42 21.27
CA LEU A 37 -11.81 -14.18 19.86
C LEU A 37 -10.80 -14.97 19.03
N GLU A 38 -11.27 -15.93 18.27
CA GLU A 38 -10.45 -16.59 17.26
C GLU A 38 -10.38 -15.70 16.02
N VAL A 39 -9.15 -15.34 15.60
CA VAL A 39 -8.92 -14.36 14.54
C VAL A 39 -7.90 -14.88 13.53
N PHE A 40 -8.17 -14.69 12.24
CA PHE A 40 -7.14 -14.83 11.20
C PHE A 40 -6.33 -13.55 11.10
N MET A 41 -5.00 -13.70 11.03
CA MET A 41 -4.09 -12.57 10.88
C MET A 41 -2.93 -12.92 9.96
N GLY A 42 -2.89 -12.34 8.75
CA GLY A 42 -1.70 -12.30 7.92
C GLY A 42 -0.62 -11.49 8.63
N SER A 43 0.55 -12.05 8.90
CA SER A 43 1.50 -11.42 9.79
C SER A 43 2.95 -11.60 9.34
N SER A 44 3.73 -10.54 9.47
CA SER A 44 5.20 -10.59 9.39
C SER A 44 5.84 -10.99 10.73
N ILE A 45 5.04 -11.08 11.79
CA ILE A 45 5.47 -11.45 13.15
C ILE A 45 5.09 -12.92 13.37
N ALA A 46 5.99 -13.72 13.95
CA ALA A 46 5.68 -15.10 14.31
C ALA A 46 4.53 -15.16 15.33
N LYS A 47 3.74 -16.24 15.29
CA LYS A 47 2.54 -16.38 16.15
C LYS A 47 2.85 -16.23 17.64
N GLU A 48 3.90 -16.87 18.13
CA GLU A 48 4.31 -16.84 19.51
C GLU A 48 4.76 -15.43 19.96
N GLU A 49 5.37 -14.68 19.05
CA GLU A 49 5.73 -13.29 19.27
C GLU A 49 4.50 -12.40 19.24
N LEU A 50 3.55 -12.64 18.34
CA LEU A 50 2.30 -11.89 18.23
C LEU A 50 1.43 -12.05 19.48
N GLU A 51 1.34 -13.24 20.07
CA GLU A 51 0.64 -13.50 21.33
C GLU A 51 1.26 -12.75 22.52
N ASN A 52 2.58 -12.51 22.50
CA ASN A 52 3.31 -11.79 23.54
C ASN A 52 3.64 -10.34 23.16
N ASN A 53 3.11 -9.84 22.03
CA ASN A 53 3.33 -8.49 21.55
C ASN A 53 2.74 -7.46 22.53
N LEU A 54 3.44 -6.33 22.76
CA LEU A 54 2.99 -5.32 23.71
C LEU A 54 1.67 -4.68 23.32
N PHE A 55 1.44 -4.45 22.02
CA PHE A 55 0.15 -3.91 21.56
C PHE A 55 -0.97 -4.96 21.70
N THR A 56 -0.72 -6.24 21.40
CA THR A 56 -1.67 -7.34 21.69
C THR A 56 -2.06 -7.33 23.15
N THR A 57 -1.07 -7.34 24.05
CA THR A 57 -1.30 -7.31 25.50
C THR A 57 -2.10 -6.08 25.92
N TYR A 58 -1.77 -4.92 25.36
CA TYR A 58 -2.50 -3.67 25.64
C TYR A 58 -3.96 -3.75 25.21
N VAL A 59 -4.25 -4.22 24.00
CA VAL A 59 -5.60 -4.40 23.48
C VAL A 59 -6.39 -5.39 24.33
N GLU A 60 -5.81 -6.55 24.64
CA GLU A 60 -6.45 -7.57 25.47
C GLU A 60 -6.83 -7.05 26.86
N GLN A 61 -5.91 -6.37 27.51
CA GLN A 61 -6.15 -5.81 28.86
C GLN A 61 -7.21 -4.71 28.85
N LYS A 62 -7.10 -3.77 27.89
CA LYS A 62 -8.03 -2.65 27.80
C LYS A 62 -9.44 -3.10 27.45
N LEU A 63 -9.56 -4.03 26.51
CA LEU A 63 -10.85 -4.45 25.98
C LEU A 63 -11.47 -5.64 26.74
N GLY A 64 -10.72 -6.33 27.58
CA GLY A 64 -11.20 -7.52 28.29
C GLY A 64 -11.43 -8.70 27.35
N ILE A 65 -10.59 -8.85 26.33
CA ILE A 65 -10.65 -9.94 25.36
C ILE A 65 -9.41 -10.82 25.45
N HIS A 66 -9.43 -11.95 24.75
CA HIS A 66 -8.26 -12.79 24.52
C HIS A 66 -8.24 -13.24 23.07
N PHE A 67 -7.14 -12.98 22.39
CA PHE A 67 -6.96 -13.41 21.01
C PHE A 67 -6.47 -14.86 20.94
N LYS A 68 -7.08 -15.61 20.04
CA LYS A 68 -6.59 -16.90 19.59
C LYS A 68 -6.21 -16.76 18.11
N PHE A 69 -4.92 -16.58 17.86
CA PHE A 69 -4.45 -16.30 16.51
C PHE A 69 -4.35 -17.55 15.65
N MET A 70 -4.93 -17.46 14.46
CA MET A 70 -4.64 -18.28 13.30
C MET A 70 -3.82 -17.40 12.34
N THR A 71 -2.54 -17.72 12.15
CA THR A 71 -1.63 -16.85 11.39
C THR A 71 -1.19 -17.48 10.07
N ALA A 72 -0.96 -16.63 9.07
CA ALA A 72 -0.22 -16.95 7.85
C ALA A 72 0.90 -15.92 7.68
N SER A 73 2.00 -16.28 7.01
CA SER A 73 3.03 -15.28 6.69
C SER A 73 2.46 -14.20 5.78
N ALA A 74 2.94 -12.96 5.88
CA ALA A 74 2.47 -11.86 5.06
C ALA A 74 2.51 -12.19 3.55
N ASN A 75 3.51 -12.96 3.11
CA ASN A 75 3.66 -13.36 1.71
C ASN A 75 2.65 -14.42 1.23
N THR A 76 2.04 -15.17 2.14
CA THR A 76 1.10 -16.25 1.83
C THR A 76 -0.30 -16.02 2.40
N ALA A 77 -0.53 -14.87 3.02
CA ALA A 77 -1.79 -14.58 3.73
C ALA A 77 -2.99 -14.62 2.78
N ASP A 78 -2.91 -14.01 1.61
CA ASP A 78 -4.00 -13.97 0.62
C ASP A 78 -4.37 -15.38 0.12
N GLU A 79 -3.37 -16.23 -0.16
CA GLU A 79 -3.62 -17.60 -0.59
C GLU A 79 -4.20 -18.44 0.55
N THR A 80 -3.66 -18.28 1.76
CA THR A 80 -4.16 -18.99 2.94
C THR A 80 -5.60 -18.59 3.24
N GLU A 81 -5.94 -17.30 3.21
CA GLU A 81 -7.30 -16.81 3.42
C GLU A 81 -8.28 -17.42 2.41
N LYS A 82 -7.93 -17.44 1.11
CA LYS A 82 -8.75 -18.09 0.06
C LYS A 82 -8.95 -19.59 0.31
N LEU A 83 -7.90 -20.29 0.74
CA LEU A 83 -8.00 -21.72 1.09
C LEU A 83 -8.91 -21.96 2.30
N LEU A 84 -8.83 -21.12 3.34
CA LEU A 84 -9.70 -21.18 4.49
C LEU A 84 -11.17 -20.99 4.09
N PHE A 85 -11.49 -19.99 3.26
CA PHE A 85 -12.85 -19.81 2.75
C PHE A 85 -13.31 -20.96 1.85
N ALA A 86 -12.41 -21.53 1.05
CA ALA A 86 -12.73 -22.67 0.19
C ALA A 86 -12.99 -23.97 0.97
N SER A 87 -12.26 -24.22 2.05
CA SER A 87 -12.42 -25.40 2.92
C SER A 87 -13.58 -25.25 3.91
N GLY A 88 -13.98 -24.02 4.24
CA GLY A 88 -14.95 -23.73 5.30
C GLY A 88 -14.36 -23.66 6.71
N ASP A 89 -13.00 -23.71 6.84
CA ASP A 89 -12.29 -23.75 8.12
C ASP A 89 -11.84 -22.36 8.60
N TYR A 90 -12.44 -21.30 8.07
CA TYR A 90 -12.15 -19.91 8.46
C TYR A 90 -12.65 -19.59 9.88
N PRO A 91 -11.93 -18.71 10.63
CA PRO A 91 -12.31 -18.34 11.99
C PRO A 91 -13.48 -17.34 12.03
N PRO A 92 -14.04 -17.06 13.22
CA PRO A 92 -15.08 -16.05 13.43
C PRO A 92 -14.74 -14.64 12.95
N VAL A 93 -13.46 -14.24 13.00
CA VAL A 93 -13.02 -12.89 12.65
C VAL A 93 -11.79 -12.94 11.74
N ILE A 94 -11.83 -12.18 10.66
CA ILE A 94 -10.65 -11.80 9.88
C ILE A 94 -10.18 -10.46 10.42
N LEU A 95 -8.95 -10.37 10.91
CA LEU A 95 -8.43 -9.15 11.53
C LEU A 95 -7.33 -8.46 10.70
N ASN A 96 -6.56 -9.21 9.93
CA ASN A 96 -5.60 -8.70 8.95
C ASN A 96 -5.59 -9.61 7.72
N GLY A 97 -6.71 -9.64 7.01
CA GLY A 97 -6.90 -10.27 5.71
C GLY A 97 -6.76 -9.26 4.56
N ASN A 98 -7.17 -9.71 3.37
CA ASN A 98 -7.16 -8.86 2.18
C ASN A 98 -8.34 -9.20 1.25
N LEU A 99 -9.57 -9.13 1.78
CA LEU A 99 -10.79 -9.43 1.04
C LEU A 99 -11.02 -8.39 -0.08
N THR A 100 -10.88 -8.83 -1.31
CA THR A 100 -11.21 -7.98 -2.48
C THR A 100 -12.72 -7.69 -2.52
N PRO A 101 -13.17 -6.60 -3.22
CA PRO A 101 -14.59 -6.31 -3.38
C PRO A 101 -15.39 -7.50 -3.92
N ASP A 102 -14.81 -8.24 -4.88
CA ASP A 102 -15.42 -9.43 -5.48
C ASP A 102 -15.60 -10.57 -4.45
N GLU A 103 -14.61 -10.77 -3.61
CA GLU A 103 -14.66 -11.78 -2.53
C GLU A 103 -15.69 -11.40 -1.47
N GLN A 104 -15.77 -10.12 -1.12
CA GLN A 104 -16.77 -9.62 -0.16
C GLN A 104 -18.19 -9.88 -0.65
N VAL A 105 -18.49 -9.54 -1.91
CA VAL A 105 -19.81 -9.81 -2.52
C VAL A 105 -20.08 -11.32 -2.57
N ARG A 106 -19.12 -12.10 -3.07
CA ARG A 106 -19.25 -13.55 -3.23
C ARG A 106 -19.46 -14.27 -1.90
N TYR A 107 -18.65 -13.95 -0.89
CA TYR A 107 -18.76 -14.60 0.41
C TYR A 107 -19.97 -14.07 1.20
N GLY A 108 -20.29 -12.77 1.06
CA GLY A 108 -21.48 -12.18 1.67
C GLY A 108 -22.78 -12.79 1.15
N GLN A 109 -22.94 -12.90 -0.17
CA GLN A 109 -24.13 -13.53 -0.80
C GLN A 109 -24.27 -15.02 -0.46
N ARG A 110 -23.17 -15.71 -0.19
CA ARG A 110 -23.18 -17.10 0.28
C ARG A 110 -23.41 -17.24 1.78
N GLY A 111 -23.56 -16.12 2.49
CA GLY A 111 -23.77 -16.09 3.94
C GLY A 111 -22.53 -16.45 4.76
N MET A 112 -21.32 -16.45 4.16
CA MET A 112 -20.06 -16.74 4.85
C MET A 112 -19.53 -15.51 5.58
N LEU A 113 -19.85 -14.29 5.12
CA LEU A 113 -19.60 -13.04 5.81
C LEU A 113 -20.90 -12.46 6.37
N ARG A 114 -20.83 -11.94 7.59
CA ARG A 114 -21.95 -11.22 8.21
C ARG A 114 -22.03 -9.79 7.67
N PRO A 115 -23.22 -9.27 7.31
CA PRO A 115 -23.42 -7.85 7.09
C PRO A 115 -23.10 -7.06 8.36
N LEU A 116 -22.27 -6.03 8.23
CA LEU A 116 -21.80 -5.22 9.36
C LEU A 116 -22.73 -4.06 9.71
N ASN A 117 -23.66 -3.67 8.82
CA ASN A 117 -24.53 -2.50 8.96
C ASN A 117 -25.19 -2.44 10.36
N GLY A 118 -25.92 -3.47 10.76
CA GLY A 118 -26.62 -3.49 12.03
C GLY A 118 -25.68 -3.52 13.26
N LEU A 119 -24.49 -4.11 13.11
CA LEU A 119 -23.47 -4.11 14.16
C LEU A 119 -22.84 -2.71 14.29
N ILE A 120 -22.55 -2.04 13.18
CA ILE A 120 -22.03 -0.66 13.14
C ILE A 120 -23.04 0.29 13.75
N ASP A 121 -24.32 0.20 13.37
CA ASP A 121 -25.38 1.05 13.91
C ASP A 121 -25.47 0.96 15.44
N ARG A 122 -25.34 -0.26 15.96
CA ARG A 122 -25.51 -0.53 17.39
C ARG A 122 -24.25 -0.27 18.22
N TYR A 123 -23.07 -0.54 17.67
CA TYR A 123 -21.84 -0.63 18.46
C TYR A 123 -20.66 0.19 17.93
N GLY A 124 -20.74 0.74 16.69
CA GLY A 124 -19.63 1.36 15.98
C GLY A 124 -19.72 2.90 15.96
N ASP A 125 -19.61 3.57 17.10
CA ASP A 125 -19.73 5.04 17.16
C ASP A 125 -18.60 5.74 16.42
N ARG A 126 -17.36 5.27 16.55
CA ARG A 126 -16.21 5.81 15.81
C ARG A 126 -16.31 5.53 14.32
N ILE A 127 -16.75 4.33 13.93
CA ILE A 127 -16.99 3.97 12.54
C ILE A 127 -18.05 4.88 11.92
N LYS A 128 -19.16 5.11 12.61
CA LYS A 128 -20.22 6.06 12.16
C LYS A 128 -19.71 7.49 12.04
N GLU A 129 -18.84 7.92 12.94
CA GLU A 129 -18.20 9.23 12.85
C GLU A 129 -17.34 9.36 11.59
N ILE A 130 -16.51 8.33 11.30
CA ILE A 130 -15.69 8.26 10.10
C ILE A 130 -16.57 8.33 8.85
N PHE A 131 -17.65 7.57 8.78
CA PHE A 131 -18.59 7.59 7.64
C PHE A 131 -19.27 8.95 7.46
N ARG A 132 -19.59 9.65 8.55
CA ARG A 132 -20.12 11.03 8.46
C ARG A 132 -19.08 12.03 7.93
N GLN A 133 -17.81 11.86 8.30
CA GLN A 133 -16.72 12.70 7.82
C GLN A 133 -16.32 12.36 6.38
N LYS A 134 -16.46 11.09 5.98
CA LYS A 134 -16.07 10.53 4.68
C LYS A 134 -17.24 9.75 4.04
N PRO A 135 -18.29 10.42 3.56
CA PRO A 135 -19.46 9.74 3.01
C PRO A 135 -19.12 8.92 1.74
N ASP A 136 -18.13 9.35 0.97
CA ASP A 136 -17.67 8.62 -0.21
C ASP A 136 -17.01 7.30 0.17
N LEU A 137 -16.34 7.22 1.34
CA LEU A 137 -15.81 5.97 1.87
C LEU A 137 -16.93 4.99 2.19
N GLN A 138 -17.98 5.43 2.89
CA GLN A 138 -19.13 4.56 3.17
C GLN A 138 -19.76 4.05 1.88
N LYS A 139 -19.92 4.91 0.87
CA LYS A 139 -20.43 4.53 -0.44
C LYS A 139 -19.52 3.49 -1.10
N ALA A 140 -18.21 3.71 -1.08
CA ALA A 140 -17.22 2.79 -1.65
C ALA A 140 -17.20 1.42 -0.96
N LEU A 141 -17.54 1.33 0.34
CA LEU A 141 -17.59 0.08 1.10
C LEU A 141 -18.94 -0.65 1.01
N THR A 142 -19.96 0.00 0.45
CA THR A 142 -21.30 -0.57 0.36
C THR A 142 -21.43 -1.40 -0.92
N ALA A 143 -21.61 -2.69 -0.78
CA ALA A 143 -21.84 -3.61 -1.89
C ALA A 143 -23.19 -3.33 -2.58
N SER A 144 -23.38 -3.90 -3.78
CA SER A 144 -24.59 -3.70 -4.61
C SER A 144 -25.90 -4.11 -3.93
N ASP A 145 -25.85 -4.99 -2.94
CA ASP A 145 -27.00 -5.42 -2.12
C ASP A 145 -27.28 -4.50 -0.90
N GLY A 146 -26.53 -3.41 -0.76
CA GLY A 146 -26.65 -2.43 0.32
C GLY A 146 -25.92 -2.81 1.61
N ASN A 147 -25.21 -3.92 1.63
CA ASN A 147 -24.47 -4.37 2.81
C ASN A 147 -23.01 -3.91 2.79
N ILE A 148 -22.44 -3.71 3.98
CA ILE A 148 -21.01 -3.57 4.23
C ILE A 148 -20.55 -4.90 4.82
N TYR A 149 -19.60 -5.59 4.18
CA TYR A 149 -19.11 -6.90 4.62
C TYR A 149 -17.73 -6.85 5.26
N ALA A 150 -16.97 -5.79 4.99
CA ALA A 150 -15.63 -5.63 5.51
C ALA A 150 -15.32 -4.16 5.81
N LEU A 151 -14.30 -3.92 6.65
CA LEU A 151 -13.80 -2.58 6.96
C LEU A 151 -12.36 -2.44 6.47
N PRO A 152 -11.99 -1.29 5.87
CA PRO A 152 -10.65 -1.02 5.38
C PRO A 152 -9.76 -0.50 6.50
N SER A 153 -8.46 -0.61 6.30
CA SER A 153 -7.49 0.24 7.00
C SER A 153 -7.39 1.57 6.28
N ILE A 154 -7.50 2.69 7.01
CA ILE A 154 -7.50 4.03 6.42
C ILE A 154 -6.13 4.68 6.62
N ASN A 155 -5.47 5.01 5.52
CA ASN A 155 -4.15 5.62 5.52
C ASN A 155 -4.03 6.72 4.44
N GLU A 156 -4.29 7.97 4.83
CA GLU A 156 -4.20 9.14 3.92
C GLU A 156 -2.75 9.64 3.78
N CYS A 157 -1.94 8.80 3.20
CA CYS A 157 -0.51 9.03 3.00
C CYS A 157 -0.26 9.74 1.68
N LEU A 158 0.03 11.04 1.69
CA LEU A 158 0.24 11.80 0.46
C LEU A 158 1.31 11.19 -0.44
N HIS A 159 2.46 10.85 0.11
CA HIS A 159 3.54 10.27 -0.70
C HIS A 159 3.23 8.85 -1.20
N CYS A 160 2.33 8.11 -0.53
CA CYS A 160 1.87 6.78 -0.97
C CYS A 160 0.90 6.89 -2.15
N TRP A 161 0.06 7.94 -2.19
CA TRP A 161 -0.79 8.20 -3.35
C TRP A 161 0.00 8.46 -4.64
N TYR A 162 1.26 8.87 -4.51
CA TYR A 162 2.20 9.09 -5.62
C TYR A 162 3.44 8.22 -5.47
N ALA A 163 3.27 6.96 -5.10
CA ALA A 163 4.40 6.09 -4.76
C ALA A 163 5.23 5.66 -5.97
N GLN A 164 4.69 5.73 -7.19
CA GLN A 164 5.41 5.38 -8.41
C GLN A 164 6.46 6.44 -8.75
N LYS A 165 7.64 6.32 -8.14
CA LYS A 165 8.72 7.31 -8.20
C LYS A 165 9.97 6.75 -8.88
N LEU A 166 10.67 7.64 -9.60
CA LEU A 166 12.06 7.44 -10.02
C LEU A 166 12.96 8.29 -9.12
N TRP A 167 13.95 7.67 -8.51
CA TRP A 167 14.99 8.33 -7.73
C TRP A 167 16.28 8.36 -8.53
N ILE A 168 16.99 9.49 -8.51
CA ILE A 168 18.22 9.72 -9.27
C ILE A 168 19.33 10.25 -8.37
N ASN A 169 20.55 9.78 -8.62
CA ASN A 169 21.74 10.20 -7.90
C ASN A 169 22.14 11.63 -8.31
N THR A 170 21.84 12.58 -7.45
CA THR A 170 22.14 14.01 -7.68
C THR A 170 23.63 14.34 -7.55
N SER A 171 24.37 13.54 -6.79
CA SER A 171 25.83 13.63 -6.73
C SER A 171 26.46 13.35 -8.11
N TRP A 172 25.92 12.36 -8.83
CA TRP A 172 26.34 12.06 -10.19
C TRP A 172 25.95 13.16 -11.20
N LEU A 173 24.72 13.69 -11.06
CA LEU A 173 24.30 14.85 -11.88
C LEU A 173 25.28 16.01 -11.72
N ASN A 174 25.58 16.37 -10.47
CA ASN A 174 26.50 17.47 -10.17
C ASN A 174 27.92 17.23 -10.70
N LYS A 175 28.47 16.01 -10.58
CA LYS A 175 29.81 15.68 -11.09
C LYS A 175 29.92 15.77 -12.60
N LEU A 176 28.81 15.49 -13.31
CA LEU A 176 28.75 15.51 -14.77
C LEU A 176 28.20 16.83 -15.34
N ASP A 177 27.93 17.83 -14.48
CA ASP A 177 27.33 19.13 -14.84
C ASP A 177 26.01 18.97 -15.61
N LEU A 178 25.10 18.14 -15.05
CA LEU A 178 23.80 17.81 -15.61
C LEU A 178 22.68 18.32 -14.70
N ASP A 179 21.62 18.81 -15.32
CA ASP A 179 20.37 19.18 -14.64
C ASP A 179 19.48 17.96 -14.37
N MET A 180 18.57 18.11 -13.40
CA MET A 180 17.48 17.16 -13.14
C MET A 180 16.61 17.01 -14.40
N PRO A 181 16.45 15.78 -14.97
CA PRO A 181 15.70 15.58 -16.20
C PRO A 181 14.19 15.83 -16.01
N LYS A 182 13.56 16.48 -16.98
CA LYS A 182 12.12 16.82 -17.01
C LYS A 182 11.40 16.21 -18.22
N THR A 183 12.15 15.72 -19.21
CA THR A 183 11.63 15.10 -20.44
C THR A 183 12.26 13.74 -20.64
N THR A 184 11.63 12.89 -21.45
CA THR A 184 12.18 11.60 -21.85
C THR A 184 13.55 11.73 -22.55
N ASP A 185 13.74 12.78 -23.37
CA ASP A 185 15.00 13.03 -24.06
C ASP A 185 16.11 13.49 -23.09
N GLU A 186 15.77 14.28 -22.08
CA GLU A 186 16.73 14.68 -21.04
C GLU A 186 17.12 13.47 -20.19
N LEU A 187 16.15 12.62 -19.78
CA LEU A 187 16.48 11.39 -19.06
C LEU A 187 17.41 10.50 -19.87
N TYR A 188 17.13 10.30 -21.16
CA TYR A 188 18.00 9.52 -22.05
C TYR A 188 19.44 10.04 -22.03
N ARG A 189 19.62 11.37 -22.15
CA ARG A 189 20.97 11.99 -22.14
C ARG A 189 21.67 11.82 -20.79
N VAL A 190 20.93 11.96 -19.70
CA VAL A 190 21.46 11.76 -18.34
C VAL A 190 21.92 10.32 -18.16
N LEU A 191 21.06 9.33 -18.50
CA LEU A 191 21.41 7.91 -18.36
C LEU A 191 22.63 7.54 -19.24
N LEU A 192 22.72 8.10 -20.45
CA LEU A 192 23.87 7.90 -21.32
C LEU A 192 25.15 8.48 -20.73
N ALA A 193 25.07 9.68 -20.14
CA ALA A 193 26.19 10.31 -19.46
C ALA A 193 26.62 9.54 -18.20
N PHE A 194 25.68 9.00 -17.44
CA PHE A 194 25.99 8.12 -16.31
C PHE A 194 26.79 6.90 -16.76
N LYS A 195 26.35 6.24 -17.85
CA LYS A 195 27.04 5.06 -18.38
C LYS A 195 28.45 5.34 -18.87
N GLN A 196 28.72 6.55 -19.39
CA GLN A 196 29.98 6.88 -20.07
C GLN A 196 30.97 7.68 -19.22
N GLY A 197 30.51 8.29 -18.14
CA GLY A 197 31.19 9.37 -17.45
C GLY A 197 31.98 9.00 -16.20
N ASP A 198 31.96 7.73 -15.71
CA ASP A 198 32.58 7.30 -14.45
C ASP A 198 32.22 8.24 -13.27
N PRO A 199 30.93 8.53 -12.98
CA PRO A 199 30.55 9.47 -11.94
C PRO A 199 30.81 8.94 -10.54
N ASN A 200 30.97 7.63 -10.33
CA ASN A 200 31.40 7.05 -9.05
C ASN A 200 32.92 7.23 -8.84
N GLY A 201 33.70 7.45 -9.91
CA GLY A 201 35.13 7.80 -9.84
C GLY A 201 36.03 6.62 -9.53
N ASN A 202 35.59 5.40 -9.79
CA ASN A 202 36.36 4.18 -9.51
C ASN A 202 37.28 3.76 -10.67
N GLY A 203 37.17 4.39 -11.84
CA GLY A 203 37.95 4.11 -13.06
C GLY A 203 37.48 2.88 -13.83
N LEU A 204 36.31 2.33 -13.49
CA LEU A 204 35.69 1.20 -14.17
C LEU A 204 34.44 1.67 -14.91
N GLN A 205 34.00 0.91 -15.91
CA GLN A 205 32.70 1.12 -16.56
C GLN A 205 31.69 0.13 -16.00
N ASP A 206 31.35 0.31 -14.73
CA ASP A 206 30.44 -0.58 -14.01
C ASP A 206 29.15 0.12 -13.52
N GLU A 207 28.91 1.35 -14.00
CA GLU A 207 27.72 2.10 -13.71
C GLU A 207 26.45 1.41 -14.22
N ILE A 208 25.44 1.40 -13.36
CA ILE A 208 24.08 0.98 -13.66
C ILE A 208 23.22 2.23 -13.75
N PRO A 209 22.97 2.80 -14.95
CA PRO A 209 22.28 4.07 -15.07
C PRO A 209 20.86 4.06 -14.50
N LEU A 210 20.09 2.99 -14.79
CA LEU A 210 18.74 2.80 -14.27
C LEU A 210 18.51 1.33 -13.91
N SER A 211 18.01 1.09 -12.70
CA SER A 211 17.57 -0.23 -12.24
C SER A 211 16.17 -0.18 -11.61
N GLY A 212 15.62 -1.32 -11.33
CA GLY A 212 14.34 -1.57 -10.68
C GLY A 212 14.23 -3.03 -10.29
N ALA A 213 13.09 -3.47 -9.82
CA ALA A 213 12.83 -4.87 -9.49
C ALA A 213 11.40 -5.25 -9.84
N MET A 214 11.14 -6.57 -9.88
CA MET A 214 9.81 -7.11 -10.11
C MET A 214 9.14 -7.44 -8.77
N ASN A 215 7.81 -7.32 -8.75
CA ASN A 215 6.96 -7.79 -7.67
C ASN A 215 7.26 -7.17 -6.27
N ALA A 216 7.76 -5.93 -6.25
CA ALA A 216 7.91 -5.18 -5.01
C ALA A 216 7.22 -3.82 -5.13
N TRP A 217 7.07 -3.12 -4.03
CA TRP A 217 6.26 -1.91 -3.96
C TRP A 217 6.82 -0.78 -4.83
N HIS A 218 6.18 -0.57 -5.99
CA HIS A 218 6.51 0.45 -7.00
C HIS A 218 7.96 0.44 -7.49
N THR A 219 8.52 -0.76 -7.68
CA THR A 219 9.90 -0.94 -8.16
C THR A 219 10.01 -1.20 -9.66
N GLU A 220 8.89 -1.38 -10.36
CA GLU A 220 8.90 -1.66 -11.80
C GLU A 220 9.15 -0.37 -12.61
N ILE A 221 10.17 -0.37 -13.45
CA ILE A 221 10.58 0.81 -14.25
C ILE A 221 9.47 1.28 -15.21
N THR A 222 8.66 0.36 -15.70
CA THR A 222 7.59 0.63 -16.67
C THR A 222 6.51 1.51 -16.09
N GLY A 223 6.20 1.41 -14.82
CA GLY A 223 5.24 2.26 -14.15
C GLY A 223 5.57 3.74 -14.33
N PHE A 224 6.79 4.15 -13.99
CA PHE A 224 7.21 5.55 -14.10
C PHE A 224 7.44 5.99 -15.55
N LEU A 225 8.18 5.20 -16.35
CA LEU A 225 8.59 5.61 -17.69
C LEU A 225 7.41 5.69 -18.67
N MET A 226 6.46 4.75 -18.58
CA MET A 226 5.29 4.71 -19.47
C MET A 226 4.37 5.91 -19.24
N SER A 227 4.32 6.47 -18.04
CA SER A 227 3.50 7.63 -17.68
C SER A 227 3.88 8.93 -18.41
N ALA A 228 4.99 8.94 -19.18
CA ALA A 228 5.32 10.00 -20.12
C ALA A 228 4.59 9.88 -21.47
N PHE A 229 3.96 8.76 -21.76
CA PHE A 229 3.30 8.45 -23.04
C PHE A 229 1.80 8.28 -22.87
N ILE A 230 1.39 7.53 -21.86
CA ILE A 230 -0.01 7.31 -21.48
C ILE A 230 -0.06 7.04 -19.97
N TYR A 231 -1.18 7.40 -19.33
CA TYR A 231 -1.37 7.08 -17.90
C TYR A 231 -1.24 5.59 -17.66
N ASN A 232 -0.45 5.23 -16.69
CA ASN A 232 -0.19 3.87 -16.31
C ASN A 232 0.22 3.81 -14.83
N THR A 233 -0.18 2.75 -14.17
CA THR A 233 0.36 2.35 -12.87
C THR A 233 0.98 0.96 -12.98
N ASP A 234 1.84 0.60 -12.06
CA ASP A 234 2.43 -0.74 -12.00
C ASP A 234 1.47 -1.79 -11.38
N THR A 235 0.30 -1.35 -10.92
CA THR A 235 -0.73 -2.23 -10.33
C THR A 235 -1.85 -2.60 -11.29
N ASN A 236 -2.18 -1.69 -12.21
CA ASN A 236 -3.19 -1.93 -13.25
C ASN A 236 -2.90 -1.10 -14.49
N TYR A 237 -3.56 -1.42 -15.60
CA TYR A 237 -3.37 -0.77 -16.90
C TYR A 237 -4.58 0.08 -17.32
N PHE A 238 -5.48 0.40 -16.39
CA PHE A 238 -6.64 1.24 -16.70
C PHE A 238 -6.25 2.71 -16.86
N TYR A 239 -6.90 3.37 -17.81
CA TYR A 239 -6.95 4.82 -17.89
C TYR A 239 -8.39 5.28 -18.08
N MET A 240 -8.63 6.56 -17.79
CA MET A 240 -9.94 7.19 -17.98
C MET A 240 -9.84 8.25 -19.08
N ASP A 241 -10.84 8.28 -19.96
CA ASP A 241 -11.01 9.35 -20.96
C ASP A 241 -12.46 9.81 -20.98
N ASN A 242 -12.74 10.97 -20.38
CA ASN A 242 -14.07 11.56 -20.30
C ASN A 242 -15.16 10.59 -19.79
N GLY A 243 -14.86 9.87 -18.72
CA GLY A 243 -15.75 8.88 -18.11
C GLY A 243 -15.77 7.52 -18.82
N VAL A 244 -14.91 7.28 -19.81
CA VAL A 244 -14.76 6.01 -20.48
C VAL A 244 -13.55 5.27 -19.90
N VAL A 245 -13.76 4.03 -19.47
CA VAL A 245 -12.72 3.13 -19.00
C VAL A 245 -11.99 2.52 -20.19
N GLY A 246 -10.69 2.72 -20.27
CA GLY A 246 -9.83 2.15 -21.30
C GLY A 246 -8.69 1.33 -20.73
N MET A 247 -8.03 0.56 -21.61
CA MET A 247 -6.81 -0.19 -21.30
C MET A 247 -5.61 0.48 -21.97
N SER A 248 -4.67 1.01 -21.20
CA SER A 248 -3.48 1.69 -21.73
C SER A 248 -2.67 0.77 -22.63
N ALA A 249 -2.60 -0.51 -22.30
CA ALA A 249 -1.78 -1.49 -22.98
C ALA A 249 -2.21 -1.81 -24.43
N GLU A 250 -3.43 -1.44 -24.86
CA GLU A 250 -3.86 -1.58 -26.27
C GLU A 250 -3.69 -0.29 -27.10
N GLN A 251 -3.21 0.81 -26.49
CA GLN A 251 -3.17 2.12 -27.13
C GLN A 251 -1.87 2.37 -27.92
N PRO A 252 -1.93 3.13 -29.02
CA PRO A 252 -0.73 3.50 -29.77
C PRO A 252 0.34 4.19 -28.93
N GLN A 253 -0.06 4.98 -27.93
CA GLN A 253 0.86 5.66 -27.00
C GLN A 253 1.64 4.67 -26.13
N TRP A 254 1.04 3.53 -25.78
CA TRP A 254 1.73 2.44 -25.09
C TRP A 254 2.83 1.85 -25.96
N ARG A 255 2.55 1.60 -27.25
CA ARG A 255 3.54 1.16 -28.23
C ARG A 255 4.73 2.11 -28.31
N ASP A 256 4.46 3.44 -28.35
CA ASP A 256 5.50 4.46 -28.41
C ASP A 256 6.35 4.45 -27.13
N GLY A 257 5.72 4.26 -25.98
CA GLY A 257 6.41 4.07 -24.69
C GLY A 257 7.29 2.82 -24.68
N LEU A 258 6.78 1.68 -25.19
CA LEU A 258 7.58 0.46 -25.31
C LEU A 258 8.80 0.66 -26.20
N ALA A 259 8.65 1.36 -27.34
CA ALA A 259 9.76 1.68 -28.24
C ALA A 259 10.82 2.55 -27.54
N TYR A 260 10.41 3.51 -26.72
CA TYR A 260 11.34 4.33 -25.93
C TYR A 260 12.08 3.49 -24.87
N ILE A 261 11.38 2.65 -24.11
CA ILE A 261 11.99 1.81 -23.08
C ILE A 261 12.91 0.76 -23.72
N HIS A 262 12.52 0.19 -24.88
CA HIS A 262 13.38 -0.69 -25.68
C HIS A 262 14.68 0.02 -26.09
N LYS A 263 14.61 1.27 -26.54
CA LYS A 263 15.81 2.06 -26.88
C LYS A 263 16.74 2.16 -25.67
N LEU A 264 16.22 2.51 -24.50
CA LEU A 264 17.04 2.59 -23.28
C LEU A 264 17.66 1.22 -22.94
N PHE A 265 16.89 0.15 -23.05
CA PHE A 265 17.35 -1.20 -22.73
C PHE A 265 18.43 -1.67 -23.73
N SER A 266 18.19 -1.53 -25.04
CA SER A 266 19.10 -1.98 -26.10
C SER A 266 20.44 -1.23 -26.09
N GLU A 267 20.45 0.01 -25.61
CA GLU A 267 21.66 0.79 -25.42
C GLU A 267 22.35 0.53 -24.07
N GLY A 268 21.82 -0.40 -23.25
CA GLY A 268 22.37 -0.78 -21.94
C GLY A 268 22.29 0.35 -20.91
N LEU A 269 21.24 1.18 -20.99
CA LEU A 269 20.94 2.24 -20.01
C LEU A 269 20.01 1.74 -18.92
N ILE A 270 19.41 0.57 -19.11
CA ILE A 270 18.60 -0.15 -18.13
C ILE A 270 19.34 -1.43 -17.74
N ASP A 271 19.40 -1.70 -16.45
CA ASP A 271 19.91 -2.95 -15.90
C ASP A 271 19.17 -4.17 -16.50
N PRO A 272 19.85 -5.09 -17.15
CA PRO A 272 19.19 -6.26 -17.73
C PRO A 272 18.47 -7.15 -16.72
N ALA A 273 18.81 -7.05 -15.44
CA ALA A 273 18.18 -7.83 -14.37
C ALA A 273 16.82 -7.28 -13.91
N VAL A 274 16.37 -6.10 -14.37
CA VAL A 274 15.11 -5.46 -13.91
C VAL A 274 13.86 -6.34 -14.03
N PHE A 275 13.86 -7.29 -14.99
CA PHE A 275 12.71 -8.19 -15.21
C PHE A 275 12.83 -9.53 -14.49
N THR A 276 13.92 -9.77 -13.75
CA THR A 276 14.19 -11.06 -13.10
C THR A 276 14.62 -10.95 -11.65
N GLN A 277 15.13 -9.78 -11.23
CA GLN A 277 15.59 -9.59 -9.85
C GLN A 277 14.44 -9.22 -8.91
N SER A 278 14.59 -9.65 -7.67
CA SER A 278 13.76 -9.24 -6.53
C SER A 278 14.21 -7.88 -5.95
N LEU A 279 13.48 -7.39 -4.96
CA LEU A 279 13.88 -6.24 -4.17
C LEU A 279 15.27 -6.43 -3.53
N ASP A 280 15.57 -7.61 -3.01
CA ASP A 280 16.88 -7.90 -2.41
C ASP A 280 18.03 -7.73 -3.41
N GLY A 281 17.85 -8.18 -4.66
CA GLY A 281 18.82 -7.97 -5.73
C GLY A 281 19.02 -6.48 -6.08
N LEU A 282 17.97 -5.67 -6.01
CA LEU A 282 18.07 -4.22 -6.16
C LEU A 282 18.80 -3.58 -4.97
N ILE A 283 18.48 -4.00 -3.74
CA ILE A 283 19.14 -3.53 -2.52
C ILE A 283 20.65 -3.83 -2.56
N GLU A 284 21.05 -5.06 -2.94
CA GLU A 284 22.46 -5.42 -3.07
C GLU A 284 23.25 -4.46 -3.98
N LYS A 285 22.64 -3.99 -5.08
CA LYS A 285 23.25 -3.01 -5.98
C LYS A 285 23.28 -1.62 -5.38
N ALA A 286 22.20 -1.21 -4.71
CA ALA A 286 22.05 0.10 -4.10
C ALA A 286 23.08 0.34 -2.99
N ILE A 287 23.37 -0.67 -2.15
CA ILE A 287 24.27 -0.56 -1.00
C ILE A 287 25.75 -0.85 -1.31
N ARG A 288 26.08 -1.10 -2.58
CA ARG A 288 27.49 -1.30 -2.97
C ARG A 288 28.35 -0.07 -2.62
N LYS A 289 29.48 -0.32 -1.98
CA LYS A 289 30.41 0.75 -1.51
C LYS A 289 30.97 1.62 -2.64
N ASP A 290 31.07 1.06 -3.83
CA ASP A 290 31.54 1.73 -5.05
C ASP A 290 30.44 2.56 -5.73
N ASN A 291 29.23 2.64 -5.12
CA ASN A 291 28.11 3.49 -5.54
C ASN A 291 27.84 3.41 -7.06
N VAL A 292 27.50 2.22 -7.54
CA VAL A 292 27.32 1.94 -8.98
C VAL A 292 25.95 2.32 -9.53
N LEU A 293 24.99 2.67 -8.71
CA LEU A 293 23.60 2.86 -9.11
C LEU A 293 23.29 4.34 -9.36
N GLY A 294 22.96 4.69 -10.62
CA GLY A 294 22.64 6.08 -11.02
C GLY A 294 21.19 6.46 -10.72
N SER A 295 20.25 5.56 -10.96
CA SER A 295 18.83 5.80 -10.68
C SER A 295 18.09 4.48 -10.46
N LEU A 296 16.95 4.55 -9.74
CA LEU A 296 16.10 3.39 -9.47
C LEU A 296 14.64 3.80 -9.29
N THR A 297 13.74 2.89 -9.69
CA THR A 297 12.32 3.01 -9.35
C THR A 297 12.03 2.29 -8.05
N ILE A 298 11.40 2.99 -7.11
CA ILE A 298 10.99 2.44 -5.82
C ILE A 298 10.03 3.41 -5.12
N GLY A 299 9.06 2.89 -4.40
CA GLY A 299 8.04 3.71 -3.72
C GLY A 299 8.65 4.72 -2.74
N HIS A 300 9.64 4.30 -1.98
CA HIS A 300 10.45 5.21 -1.18
C HIS A 300 11.90 4.72 -1.03
N ILE A 301 12.84 5.68 -1.02
CA ILE A 301 14.28 5.42 -1.15
C ILE A 301 14.86 4.55 0.00
N ARG A 302 14.32 4.62 1.21
CA ARG A 302 14.80 3.82 2.35
C ARG A 302 14.53 2.32 2.22
N MET A 303 13.66 1.90 1.30
CA MET A 303 13.53 0.47 1.00
C MET A 303 14.81 -0.09 0.36
N ALA A 304 15.56 0.77 -0.37
CA ALA A 304 16.84 0.37 -0.98
C ALA A 304 18.04 0.68 -0.08
N PHE A 305 17.96 1.74 0.74
CA PHE A 305 19.04 2.22 1.60
C PHE A 305 18.56 2.29 3.04
N ASP A 306 18.77 1.26 3.81
CA ASP A 306 18.43 1.30 5.24
C ASP A 306 19.40 2.18 6.05
N SER A 307 19.01 2.44 7.31
CA SER A 307 19.79 3.27 8.21
C SER A 307 21.18 2.71 8.57
N LEU A 308 21.45 1.44 8.26
CA LEU A 308 22.71 0.77 8.58
C LEU A 308 23.77 1.00 7.49
N ASN A 309 23.36 1.38 6.27
CA ASN A 309 24.24 1.54 5.11
C ASN A 309 24.75 2.96 4.87
N GLY A 310 24.75 3.80 5.91
CA GLY A 310 25.24 5.18 5.83
C GLY A 310 24.28 6.11 5.10
N ASN A 311 24.76 7.32 4.79
CA ASN A 311 23.95 8.40 4.27
C ASN A 311 23.75 8.35 2.74
N MET A 312 23.95 7.22 2.07
CA MET A 312 23.85 7.13 0.60
C MET A 312 22.48 7.57 0.06
N GLN A 313 21.40 7.35 0.81
CA GLN A 313 20.07 7.87 0.44
C GLN A 313 20.03 9.39 0.26
N GLN A 314 20.95 10.14 0.86
CA GLN A 314 21.04 11.62 0.75
C GLN A 314 21.46 12.07 -0.65
N GLU A 315 22.11 11.19 -1.40
CA GLU A 315 22.54 11.48 -2.76
C GLU A 315 21.41 11.38 -3.79
N TYR A 316 20.23 10.89 -3.40
CA TYR A 316 19.12 10.66 -4.32
C TYR A 316 17.96 11.62 -4.06
N GLU A 317 17.42 12.19 -5.14
CA GLU A 317 16.16 12.95 -5.15
C GLU A 317 15.17 12.34 -6.17
N THR A 318 13.89 12.69 -6.03
CA THR A 318 12.87 12.22 -6.97
C THR A 318 12.91 13.00 -8.29
N VAL A 319 12.83 12.26 -9.40
CA VAL A 319 12.63 12.84 -10.74
C VAL A 319 11.15 13.23 -10.89
N PRO A 320 10.82 14.46 -11.34
CA PRO A 320 9.44 14.80 -11.65
C PRO A 320 8.89 13.92 -12.78
N PRO A 321 7.57 13.68 -12.86
CA PRO A 321 6.97 13.00 -14.00
C PRO A 321 7.43 13.62 -15.33
N LEU A 322 7.99 12.78 -16.19
CA LEU A 322 8.63 13.23 -17.43
C LEU A 322 7.60 13.67 -18.48
N VAL A 323 7.93 14.70 -19.23
CA VAL A 323 7.18 15.07 -20.43
C VAL A 323 7.66 14.21 -21.60
N GLY A 324 6.73 13.46 -22.19
CA GLY A 324 7.00 12.66 -23.40
C GLY A 324 7.01 13.47 -24.69
N PRO A 325 7.31 12.81 -25.83
CA PRO A 325 7.43 13.48 -27.13
C PRO A 325 6.16 14.18 -27.61
N ALA A 326 4.97 13.67 -27.21
CA ALA A 326 3.67 14.28 -27.51
C ALA A 326 3.27 15.39 -26.54
N GLY A 327 4.12 15.80 -25.60
CA GLY A 327 3.82 16.78 -24.57
C GLY A 327 2.99 16.22 -23.41
N TYR A 328 2.70 14.92 -23.40
CA TYR A 328 1.96 14.25 -22.31
C TYR A 328 2.88 13.97 -21.14
N ARG A 329 2.31 14.04 -19.94
CA ARG A 329 2.91 13.56 -18.69
C ARG A 329 1.82 13.23 -17.69
N ALA A 330 2.04 12.24 -16.86
CA ALA A 330 1.20 11.96 -15.69
C ALA A 330 2.05 11.45 -14.51
N ALA A 331 1.60 11.72 -13.29
CA ALA A 331 2.05 10.99 -12.12
C ALA A 331 1.18 9.74 -11.96
N GLY A 332 1.79 8.60 -11.66
CA GLY A 332 1.03 7.44 -11.18
C GLY A 332 0.34 7.82 -9.86
N TYR A 333 -0.97 7.62 -9.80
CA TYR A 333 -1.80 7.99 -8.66
C TYR A 333 -2.60 6.79 -8.18
N PHE A 334 -2.47 6.51 -6.90
CA PHE A 334 -3.15 5.42 -6.22
C PHE A 334 -4.15 6.06 -5.27
N SER A 335 -5.43 6.00 -5.61
CA SER A 335 -6.48 6.40 -4.66
C SER A 335 -6.33 5.51 -3.43
N SER A 336 -6.56 6.05 -2.24
CA SER A 336 -6.35 5.34 -0.97
C SER A 336 -6.67 3.85 -1.11
N SER A 337 -5.63 3.04 -1.03
CA SER A 337 -5.74 1.59 -1.23
C SER A 337 -6.40 0.99 0.01
N GLU A 338 -7.66 0.81 -0.08
CA GLU A 338 -8.38 0.12 0.97
C GLU A 338 -8.36 -1.38 0.67
N SER A 339 -7.30 -2.05 1.15
CA SER A 339 -7.48 -3.46 1.48
C SER A 339 -8.56 -3.56 2.56
N ALA A 340 -9.35 -4.60 2.54
CA ALA A 340 -10.33 -4.84 3.60
C ALA A 340 -9.79 -5.89 4.58
N PRO A 341 -8.97 -5.48 5.55
CA PRO A 341 -8.33 -6.40 6.49
C PRO A 341 -9.30 -7.00 7.49
N PHE A 342 -10.47 -6.38 7.72
CA PHE A 342 -11.39 -6.80 8.78
C PHE A 342 -12.73 -7.25 8.23
N ALA A 343 -13.15 -8.46 8.63
CA ALA A 343 -14.50 -8.97 8.40
C ALA A 343 -14.94 -9.88 9.55
N ILE A 344 -16.26 -10.07 9.67
CA ILE A 344 -16.87 -11.00 10.62
C ILE A 344 -17.56 -12.10 9.81
N THR A 345 -17.26 -13.35 10.14
CA THR A 345 -17.79 -14.51 9.42
C THR A 345 -19.06 -15.05 10.08
N ASP A 346 -19.76 -15.98 9.40
CA ASP A 346 -20.91 -16.70 9.94
C ASP A 346 -20.56 -17.62 11.13
N LYS A 347 -19.27 -17.92 11.33
CA LYS A 347 -18.77 -18.71 12.48
C LYS A 347 -18.86 -17.94 13.80
N ALA A 348 -18.88 -16.59 13.76
CA ALA A 348 -19.03 -15.78 14.95
C ALA A 348 -20.41 -15.96 15.60
N THR A 349 -20.46 -16.18 16.90
CA THR A 349 -21.69 -16.01 17.69
C THR A 349 -22.09 -14.53 17.70
N ASP A 350 -23.29 -14.22 18.13
CA ASP A 350 -23.75 -12.81 18.24
C ASP A 350 -22.91 -12.02 19.27
N THR A 351 -22.45 -12.67 20.33
CA THR A 351 -21.52 -12.09 21.30
C THR A 351 -20.15 -11.78 20.69
N GLU A 352 -19.55 -12.74 20.00
CA GLU A 352 -18.27 -12.56 19.32
C GLU A 352 -18.36 -11.48 18.23
N ALA A 353 -19.46 -11.46 17.46
CA ALA A 353 -19.69 -10.44 16.45
C ALA A 353 -19.81 -9.02 17.05
N ALA A 354 -20.51 -8.88 18.19
CA ALA A 354 -20.62 -7.62 18.91
C ALA A 354 -19.27 -7.18 19.50
N VAL A 355 -18.49 -8.10 20.04
CA VAL A 355 -17.13 -7.81 20.55
C VAL A 355 -16.19 -7.47 19.40
N ALA A 356 -16.26 -8.18 18.28
CA ALA A 356 -15.41 -7.94 17.11
C ALA A 356 -15.65 -6.55 16.49
N ILE A 357 -16.90 -6.11 16.33
CA ILE A 357 -17.17 -4.76 15.81
C ILE A 357 -16.76 -3.67 16.80
N ARG A 358 -16.86 -3.93 18.09
CA ARG A 358 -16.35 -3.04 19.15
C ARG A 358 -14.83 -2.96 19.17
N LEU A 359 -14.15 -4.08 18.91
CA LEU A 359 -12.70 -4.10 18.69
C LEU A 359 -12.33 -3.24 17.46
N ALA A 360 -13.03 -3.41 16.34
CA ALA A 360 -12.82 -2.59 15.13
C ALA A 360 -13.02 -1.09 15.42
N ASP A 361 -14.08 -0.73 16.14
CA ASP A 361 -14.37 0.64 16.56
C ASP A 361 -13.25 1.24 17.41
N PHE A 362 -12.68 0.45 18.33
CA PHE A 362 -11.52 0.85 19.14
C PHE A 362 -10.25 1.01 18.29
N LEU A 363 -9.97 0.07 17.38
CA LEU A 363 -8.78 0.12 16.54
C LEU A 363 -8.75 1.36 15.65
N PHE A 364 -9.91 1.93 15.29
CA PHE A 364 -10.02 3.21 14.57
C PHE A 364 -9.85 4.45 15.47
N THR A 365 -9.64 4.29 16.76
CA THR A 365 -9.27 5.44 17.60
C THR A 365 -7.83 5.87 17.33
N GLU A 366 -7.54 7.14 17.52
CA GLU A 366 -6.19 7.68 17.41
C GLU A 366 -5.22 6.99 18.39
N GLU A 367 -5.68 6.74 19.62
CA GLU A 367 -4.90 6.02 20.64
C GLU A 367 -4.45 4.64 20.15
N ALA A 368 -5.37 3.86 19.58
CA ALA A 368 -5.06 2.52 19.09
C ALA A 368 -4.17 2.60 17.84
N THR A 369 -4.46 3.52 16.93
CA THR A 369 -3.68 3.73 15.70
C THR A 369 -2.22 4.08 16.01
N VAL A 370 -1.97 5.06 16.89
CA VAL A 370 -0.61 5.48 17.24
C VAL A 370 0.15 4.35 17.94
N ARG A 371 -0.51 3.60 18.83
CA ARG A 371 0.13 2.46 19.51
C ARG A 371 0.35 1.25 18.61
N ASN A 372 -0.55 1.00 17.66
CA ASN A 372 -0.38 -0.05 16.65
C ASN A 372 0.86 0.21 15.80
N GLU A 373 1.04 1.45 15.38
CA GLU A 373 2.09 1.81 14.43
C GLU A 373 3.44 2.11 15.08
N TRP A 374 3.41 2.80 16.22
CA TRP A 374 4.62 3.34 16.88
C TRP A 374 4.92 2.71 18.25
N GLY A 375 4.06 1.78 18.70
CA GLY A 375 4.27 1.08 19.98
C GLY A 375 3.96 1.93 21.22
N PRO A 376 4.62 1.63 22.36
CA PRO A 376 4.31 2.29 23.62
C PRO A 376 4.80 3.74 23.66
N GLU A 377 3.97 4.59 24.31
CA GLU A 377 4.30 5.97 24.65
C GLU A 377 5.53 6.04 25.58
N ASP A 378 6.22 7.15 25.55
CA ASP A 378 7.47 7.42 26.27
C ASP A 378 8.67 6.54 25.88
N LYS A 379 8.46 5.48 25.11
CA LYS A 379 9.53 4.67 24.54
C LYS A 379 9.85 5.11 23.12
N TRP A 380 8.84 5.11 22.26
CA TRP A 380 9.02 5.36 20.83
C TRP A 380 8.42 6.68 20.39
N TRP A 381 7.44 7.18 21.08
CA TRP A 381 6.79 8.46 20.80
C TRP A 381 6.33 9.12 22.11
N ARG A 382 6.05 10.40 22.03
CA ARG A 382 5.45 11.20 23.10
C ARG A 382 4.62 12.34 22.52
N THR A 383 3.84 12.98 23.34
CA THR A 383 3.20 14.27 23.00
C THR A 383 4.25 15.32 22.66
N GLY A 384 3.95 16.16 21.66
CA GLY A 384 4.78 17.27 21.23
C GLY A 384 5.04 18.29 22.34
N ARG A 385 6.21 18.93 22.33
CA ARG A 385 6.61 19.94 23.30
C ARG A 385 6.55 21.34 22.69
N SER A 386 6.59 22.36 23.53
CA SER A 386 6.66 23.74 23.08
C SER A 386 7.88 23.97 22.17
N GLY A 387 7.66 24.53 20.99
CA GLY A 387 8.69 24.78 19.98
C GLY A 387 8.83 23.67 18.94
N GLU A 388 8.25 22.48 19.14
CA GLU A 388 8.17 21.46 18.10
C GLU A 388 7.00 21.78 17.18
N ILE A 389 7.23 21.75 15.88
CA ILE A 389 6.26 22.09 14.83
C ILE A 389 6.02 20.92 13.90
N ASP A 390 4.81 20.86 13.35
CA ASP A 390 4.37 19.88 12.37
C ASP A 390 4.68 20.32 10.92
N GLU A 391 4.17 19.55 9.94
CA GLU A 391 4.31 19.81 8.50
C GLU A 391 3.79 21.19 8.06
N HIS A 392 2.88 21.80 8.83
CA HIS A 392 2.25 23.09 8.55
C HIS A 392 2.85 24.25 9.36
N GLY A 393 3.88 23.98 10.18
CA GLY A 393 4.45 24.97 11.11
C GLY A 393 3.57 25.23 12.32
N LEU A 394 2.57 24.39 12.59
CA LEU A 394 1.73 24.44 13.79
C LEU A 394 2.38 23.64 14.93
N PRO A 395 1.97 23.83 16.20
CA PRO A 395 2.46 23.01 17.29
C PRO A 395 2.21 21.52 17.02
N ALA A 396 3.28 20.74 17.01
CA ALA A 396 3.21 19.31 16.75
C ALA A 396 2.45 18.59 17.86
N LYS A 397 1.59 17.63 17.47
CA LYS A 397 0.83 16.80 18.41
C LYS A 397 1.70 15.71 19.02
N TYR A 398 2.55 15.13 18.21
CA TYR A 398 3.42 14.00 18.55
C TYR A 398 4.86 14.25 18.15
N TRP A 399 5.77 13.56 18.81
CA TRP A 399 7.18 13.50 18.49
C TRP A 399 7.62 12.04 18.45
N LEU A 400 8.32 11.63 17.41
CA LEU A 400 8.86 10.29 17.23
C LEU A 400 10.30 10.22 17.72
N ASN A 401 10.65 9.18 18.47
CA ASN A 401 12.01 8.92 18.89
C ASN A 401 12.87 8.54 17.67
N PRO A 402 13.98 9.26 17.38
CA PRO A 402 14.87 8.92 16.27
C PRO A 402 15.44 7.51 16.30
N ASP A 403 15.53 6.90 17.49
CA ASP A 403 16.03 5.54 17.66
C ASP A 403 15.00 4.46 17.27
N PHE A 404 13.78 4.85 16.91
CA PHE A 404 12.70 3.91 16.56
C PHE A 404 13.12 2.94 15.44
N ALA A 405 13.78 3.40 14.40
CA ALA A 405 14.13 2.57 13.26
C ALA A 405 15.20 1.50 13.53
N THR A 406 16.02 1.70 14.56
CA THR A 406 17.06 0.71 14.95
C THR A 406 16.48 -0.44 15.76
N SER A 407 15.22 -0.34 16.14
CA SER A 407 14.54 -1.23 17.07
C SER A 407 13.43 -2.07 16.44
N LEU A 408 13.33 -2.15 15.12
CA LEU A 408 12.33 -2.94 14.38
C LEU A 408 12.33 -4.44 14.72
N THR A 409 13.31 -4.92 15.47
CA THR A 409 13.34 -6.29 16.02
C THR A 409 12.60 -6.44 17.34
N GLN A 410 11.99 -5.39 17.87
CA GLN A 410 11.28 -5.44 19.15
C GLN A 410 9.79 -5.74 18.93
N ASN A 411 9.25 -6.64 19.73
CA ASN A 411 7.86 -7.09 19.68
C ASN A 411 6.90 -6.12 20.40
N ASP A 412 6.93 -4.83 20.02
CA ASP A 412 6.23 -3.76 20.72
C ASP A 412 4.91 -3.34 20.04
N LEU A 413 4.73 -3.64 18.76
CA LEU A 413 3.66 -3.10 17.89
C LEU A 413 3.24 -4.13 16.84
N TRP A 414 2.09 -3.91 16.20
CA TRP A 414 1.70 -4.71 15.03
C TRP A 414 2.26 -4.16 13.72
N GLY A 415 2.74 -2.92 13.69
CA GLY A 415 3.40 -2.35 12.51
C GLY A 415 2.44 -2.16 11.32
N GLN A 416 1.30 -1.55 11.56
CA GLN A 416 0.24 -1.28 10.59
C GLN A 416 -0.62 -2.50 10.20
N MET A 417 -0.44 -3.67 10.81
CA MET A 417 -1.35 -4.79 10.62
C MET A 417 -2.70 -4.52 11.30
N GLY A 418 -3.76 -5.12 10.78
CA GLY A 418 -5.13 -4.93 11.26
C GLY A 418 -5.73 -3.59 10.84
N LEU A 419 -6.70 -3.12 11.63
CA LEU A 419 -7.35 -1.83 11.38
C LEU A 419 -6.56 -0.68 11.99
N LEU A 420 -6.51 0.43 11.26
CA LEU A 420 -6.02 1.71 11.75
C LEU A 420 -6.71 2.87 11.01
N TYR A 421 -6.71 4.05 11.64
CA TYR A 421 -7.24 5.28 11.05
C TYR A 421 -6.17 6.37 11.09
N ARG A 422 -5.40 6.45 10.01
CA ARG A 422 -4.35 7.46 9.79
C ARG A 422 -4.84 8.46 8.75
N ASP A 423 -5.73 9.35 9.16
CA ASP A 423 -6.12 10.45 8.31
C ASP A 423 -4.96 11.44 8.11
N ARG A 424 -5.13 12.36 7.16
CA ARG A 424 -4.11 13.37 6.85
C ARG A 424 -3.74 14.19 8.07
N ASN A 425 -4.71 14.56 8.92
CA ASN A 425 -4.46 15.37 10.11
C ASN A 425 -3.53 14.64 11.09
N LEU A 426 -3.75 13.36 11.34
CA LEU A 426 -2.88 12.57 12.20
C LEU A 426 -1.48 12.41 11.58
N ARG A 427 -1.40 12.12 10.27
CA ARG A 427 -0.11 11.95 9.58
C ARG A 427 0.75 13.21 9.59
N GLU A 428 0.13 14.36 9.37
CA GLU A 428 0.81 15.65 9.23
C GLU A 428 1.02 16.35 10.59
N SER A 429 0.52 15.78 11.70
CA SER A 429 0.62 16.34 13.07
C SER A 429 1.89 15.98 13.84
N TRP A 430 2.78 15.19 13.24
CA TRP A 430 4.03 14.79 13.87
C TRP A 430 5.10 15.88 13.75
N ALA A 431 5.94 15.98 14.77
CA ALA A 431 7.04 16.95 14.77
C ALA A 431 8.00 16.65 13.62
N VAL A 432 8.25 17.69 12.80
CA VAL A 432 9.31 17.65 11.78
C VAL A 432 10.66 17.97 12.43
N THR A 433 11.71 17.39 11.88
CA THR A 433 13.09 17.62 12.32
C THR A 433 13.86 18.38 11.26
N ASP A 434 14.91 19.10 11.67
CA ASP A 434 15.76 19.88 10.75
C ASP A 434 16.55 18.99 9.77
N ASP A 435 16.74 17.71 10.08
CA ASP A 435 17.40 16.74 9.20
C ASP A 435 16.38 15.85 8.47
N PRO A 436 16.07 16.14 7.19
CA PRO A 436 15.12 15.37 6.40
C PRO A 436 15.62 13.95 6.05
N HIS A 437 16.89 13.65 6.30
CA HIS A 437 17.50 12.35 6.04
C HIS A 437 17.56 11.48 7.30
N SER A 438 17.26 12.04 8.46
CA SER A 438 17.10 11.29 9.70
C SER A 438 15.87 10.37 9.65
N VAL A 439 15.77 9.46 10.60
CA VAL A 439 14.61 8.57 10.74
C VAL A 439 13.32 9.36 10.94
N SER A 440 13.35 10.33 11.84
CA SER A 440 12.20 11.17 12.18
C SER A 440 11.90 12.26 11.14
N GLY A 441 12.86 12.64 10.29
CA GLY A 441 12.67 13.61 9.20
C GLY A 441 12.24 12.98 7.88
N TYR A 442 12.22 11.66 7.81
CA TYR A 442 12.03 10.94 6.57
C TYR A 442 10.63 11.11 5.95
N GLU A 443 9.58 11.03 6.77
CA GLU A 443 8.19 11.26 6.32
C GLU A 443 8.04 12.70 5.80
N HIS A 444 8.63 13.68 6.48
CA HIS A 444 8.68 15.07 6.03
C HIS A 444 9.34 15.19 4.64
N ARG A 445 10.50 14.56 4.43
CA ARG A 445 11.17 14.53 3.14
C ARG A 445 10.29 13.99 2.02
N LEU A 446 9.66 12.83 2.25
CA LEU A 446 8.76 12.21 1.28
C LEU A 446 7.56 13.10 0.95
N TYR A 447 6.99 13.75 1.97
CA TYR A 447 5.90 14.70 1.82
C TYR A 447 6.33 15.89 0.94
N GLN A 448 7.44 16.55 1.26
CA GLN A 448 7.94 17.70 0.53
C GLN A 448 8.32 17.37 -0.92
N GLU A 449 9.01 16.27 -1.17
CA GLU A 449 9.36 15.84 -2.52
C GLU A 449 8.12 15.49 -3.34
N THR A 450 7.09 14.93 -2.72
CA THR A 450 5.82 14.63 -3.39
C THR A 450 5.06 15.90 -3.74
N LEU A 451 4.96 16.86 -2.83
CA LEU A 451 4.37 18.18 -3.13
C LEU A 451 5.09 18.88 -4.28
N LYS A 452 6.43 18.90 -4.24
CA LYS A 452 7.26 19.55 -5.26
C LYS A 452 7.10 18.94 -6.64
N ASN A 453 7.09 17.61 -6.73
CA ASN A 453 7.28 16.93 -8.00
C ASN A 453 6.00 16.27 -8.56
N TYR A 454 5.06 15.80 -7.73
CA TYR A 454 4.00 14.88 -8.17
C TYR A 454 2.58 15.44 -8.04
N VAL A 455 2.28 16.20 -6.98
CA VAL A 455 0.93 16.75 -6.74
C VAL A 455 0.47 17.63 -7.90
N ASN A 456 -0.80 17.50 -8.29
CA ASN A 456 -1.42 18.14 -9.46
C ASN A 456 -0.80 17.71 -10.82
N LYS A 457 -0.24 16.51 -10.88
CA LYS A 457 0.21 15.89 -12.14
C LYS A 457 -0.46 14.53 -12.38
N GLU A 458 -1.35 14.13 -11.51
CA GLU A 458 -2.26 13.02 -11.73
C GLU A 458 -3.29 13.37 -12.82
N PRO A 459 -3.86 12.39 -13.53
CA PRO A 459 -4.99 12.61 -14.43
C PRO A 459 -6.20 13.20 -13.70
N SER A 460 -7.02 13.96 -14.40
CA SER A 460 -8.25 14.52 -13.86
C SER A 460 -9.29 13.46 -13.44
N GLU A 461 -9.21 12.29 -14.05
CA GLU A 461 -10.00 11.11 -13.70
C GLU A 461 -9.06 9.89 -13.61
N VAL A 462 -9.22 9.10 -12.55
CA VAL A 462 -8.52 7.82 -12.34
C VAL A 462 -9.56 6.75 -12.10
N TYR A 463 -9.35 5.56 -12.64
CA TYR A 463 -10.22 4.42 -12.36
C TYR A 463 -10.04 4.01 -10.89
N PRO A 464 -11.12 3.85 -10.11
CA PRO A 464 -11.02 3.51 -8.69
C PRO A 464 -10.39 2.14 -8.48
N ASP A 465 -9.42 2.04 -7.56
CA ASP A 465 -8.80 0.76 -7.20
C ASP A 465 -9.77 -0.16 -6.45
N TYR A 466 -10.78 0.42 -5.79
CA TYR A 466 -11.78 -0.28 -5.01
C TYR A 466 -13.19 0.00 -5.58
N ILE A 467 -13.77 -0.97 -6.26
CA ILE A 467 -15.07 -0.85 -6.92
C ILE A 467 -15.83 -2.17 -6.84
N PHE A 468 -17.09 -2.11 -6.44
CA PHE A 468 -17.96 -3.28 -6.40
C PHE A 468 -18.59 -3.56 -7.76
N MET A 469 -18.70 -4.83 -8.08
CA MET A 469 -19.40 -5.36 -9.26
C MET A 469 -20.54 -6.28 -8.84
N ASP A 470 -21.51 -6.50 -9.73
CA ASP A 470 -22.50 -7.57 -9.53
C ASP A 470 -21.80 -8.93 -9.46
N GLY A 471 -22.29 -9.87 -8.65
CA GLY A 471 -21.61 -11.15 -8.38
C GLY A 471 -21.18 -11.92 -9.63
N GLU A 472 -22.05 -12.06 -10.66
CA GLU A 472 -21.71 -12.71 -11.93
C GLU A 472 -20.66 -11.92 -12.72
N ALA A 473 -20.77 -10.59 -12.74
CA ALA A 473 -19.82 -9.71 -13.41
C ALA A 473 -18.45 -9.72 -12.72
N ALA A 474 -18.44 -9.74 -11.38
CA ALA A 474 -17.23 -9.87 -10.57
C ALA A 474 -16.49 -11.19 -10.86
N GLU A 475 -17.22 -12.32 -10.90
CA GLU A 475 -16.64 -13.61 -11.24
C GLU A 475 -16.10 -13.65 -12.68
N GLU A 476 -16.81 -13.04 -13.63
CA GLU A 476 -16.35 -12.96 -15.02
C GLU A 476 -15.10 -12.06 -15.13
N ALA A 477 -15.10 -10.87 -14.52
CA ALA A 477 -13.95 -9.97 -14.48
C ALA A 477 -12.72 -10.65 -13.85
N GLY A 478 -12.90 -11.35 -12.72
CA GLY A 478 -11.83 -12.12 -12.07
C GLY A 478 -11.22 -13.20 -12.97
N ARG A 479 -12.04 -13.92 -13.73
CA ARG A 479 -11.56 -14.93 -14.68
C ARG A 479 -10.80 -14.32 -15.88
N LEU A 480 -11.16 -13.12 -16.30
CA LEU A 480 -10.52 -12.42 -17.43
C LEU A 480 -9.25 -11.68 -17.03
N ARG A 481 -9.17 -11.18 -15.81
CA ARG A 481 -8.08 -10.34 -15.31
C ARG A 481 -6.71 -11.00 -15.42
N ALA A 482 -6.56 -12.20 -14.84
CA ALA A 482 -5.26 -12.85 -14.78
C ALA A 482 -4.68 -13.15 -16.18
N PRO A 483 -5.42 -13.81 -17.13
CA PRO A 483 -4.91 -14.05 -18.46
C PRO A 483 -4.56 -12.77 -19.24
N ILE A 484 -5.37 -11.69 -19.09
CA ILE A 484 -5.11 -10.40 -19.76
C ILE A 484 -3.84 -9.77 -19.18
N ASN A 485 -3.72 -9.67 -17.87
CA ASN A 485 -2.55 -9.06 -17.22
C ASN A 485 -1.26 -9.84 -17.52
N ASP A 486 -1.30 -11.17 -17.44
CA ASP A 486 -0.14 -12.02 -17.77
C ASP A 486 0.29 -11.85 -19.24
N TYR A 487 -0.67 -11.75 -20.13
CA TYR A 487 -0.41 -11.51 -21.56
C TYR A 487 0.24 -10.13 -21.79
N ILE A 488 -0.31 -9.07 -21.18
CA ILE A 488 0.26 -7.72 -21.24
C ILE A 488 1.69 -7.73 -20.70
N ARG A 489 1.89 -8.27 -19.51
CA ARG A 489 3.19 -8.29 -18.82
C ARG A 489 4.25 -9.07 -19.62
N THR A 490 3.89 -10.24 -20.10
CA THR A 490 4.78 -11.06 -20.92
C THR A 490 5.20 -10.34 -22.20
N ASN A 491 4.24 -9.79 -22.94
CA ASN A 491 4.53 -9.08 -24.18
C ASN A 491 5.29 -7.78 -23.97
N MET A 492 4.97 -7.03 -22.91
CA MET A 492 5.69 -5.82 -22.54
C MET A 492 7.20 -6.10 -22.36
N VAL A 493 7.54 -7.16 -21.61
CA VAL A 493 8.94 -7.58 -21.44
C VAL A 493 9.56 -7.99 -22.77
N GLN A 494 8.85 -8.76 -23.63
CA GLN A 494 9.33 -9.18 -24.94
C GLN A 494 9.61 -7.99 -25.87
N PHE A 495 8.75 -6.98 -25.88
CA PHE A 495 8.96 -5.75 -26.67
C PHE A 495 10.16 -4.96 -26.13
N ILE A 496 10.28 -4.80 -24.82
CA ILE A 496 11.40 -4.05 -24.21
C ILE A 496 12.74 -4.77 -24.48
N MET A 497 12.78 -6.08 -24.36
CA MET A 497 14.00 -6.86 -24.65
C MET A 497 14.31 -7.01 -26.16
N GLY A 498 13.40 -6.58 -27.05
CA GLY A 498 13.58 -6.70 -28.50
C GLY A 498 13.34 -8.10 -29.05
N VAL A 499 12.68 -8.97 -28.29
CA VAL A 499 12.20 -10.28 -28.78
C VAL A 499 11.03 -10.08 -29.75
N LYS A 500 10.21 -9.06 -29.50
CA LYS A 500 9.17 -8.55 -30.39
C LYS A 500 9.50 -7.13 -30.82
N ASP A 501 9.13 -6.78 -32.03
CA ASP A 501 9.29 -5.44 -32.60
C ASP A 501 7.97 -4.67 -32.55
N THR A 502 7.99 -3.46 -32.00
CA THR A 502 6.80 -2.62 -31.85
C THR A 502 6.16 -2.17 -33.16
N LYS A 503 6.86 -2.33 -34.33
CA LYS A 503 6.32 -1.97 -35.65
C LYS A 503 5.69 -3.15 -36.34
N THR A 504 6.24 -4.36 -36.19
CA THR A 504 5.80 -5.55 -36.94
C THR A 504 4.88 -6.45 -36.12
N ASP A 505 5.05 -6.52 -34.80
CA ASP A 505 4.34 -7.47 -33.96
C ASP A 505 3.23 -6.80 -33.10
N TRP A 506 3.03 -5.47 -33.29
CA TRP A 506 2.05 -4.71 -32.49
C TRP A 506 0.61 -5.12 -32.79
N ASP A 507 0.25 -5.27 -34.06
CA ASP A 507 -1.13 -5.61 -34.44
C ASP A 507 -1.50 -7.01 -33.93
N ASP A 508 -0.59 -7.98 -34.08
CA ASP A 508 -0.77 -9.34 -33.52
C ASP A 508 -0.91 -9.34 -32.00
N TYR A 509 -0.17 -8.46 -31.30
CA TYR A 509 -0.31 -8.29 -29.88
C TYR A 509 -1.68 -7.74 -29.50
N VAL A 510 -2.17 -6.71 -30.18
CA VAL A 510 -3.51 -6.14 -29.91
C VAL A 510 -4.61 -7.14 -30.24
N ASP A 511 -4.48 -7.91 -31.32
CA ASP A 511 -5.42 -8.97 -31.66
C ASP A 511 -5.45 -10.07 -30.58
N GLY A 512 -4.32 -10.43 -30.01
CA GLY A 512 -4.26 -11.36 -28.86
C GLY A 512 -5.00 -10.85 -27.62
N LEU A 513 -4.97 -9.55 -27.33
CA LEU A 513 -5.80 -8.96 -26.27
C LEU A 513 -7.31 -9.09 -26.56
N ARG A 514 -7.72 -8.92 -27.83
CA ARG A 514 -9.12 -9.11 -28.26
C ARG A 514 -9.57 -10.55 -28.11
N GLU A 515 -8.71 -11.50 -28.46
CA GLU A 515 -8.98 -12.95 -28.30
C GLU A 515 -9.16 -13.31 -26.81
N LEU A 516 -8.43 -12.66 -25.91
CA LEU A 516 -8.59 -12.75 -24.46
C LEU A 516 -9.82 -12.01 -23.93
N LYS A 517 -10.69 -11.49 -24.82
CA LYS A 517 -11.94 -10.80 -24.50
C LYS A 517 -11.73 -9.49 -23.71
N LEU A 518 -10.67 -8.74 -24.01
CA LEU A 518 -10.42 -7.43 -23.40
C LEU A 518 -11.64 -6.50 -23.48
N GLY A 519 -12.33 -6.45 -24.65
CA GLY A 519 -13.54 -5.63 -24.81
C GLY A 519 -14.63 -5.98 -23.78
N ARG A 520 -14.84 -7.29 -23.50
CA ARG A 520 -15.80 -7.73 -22.48
C ARG A 520 -15.34 -7.34 -21.06
N TYR A 521 -14.06 -7.45 -20.78
CA TYR A 521 -13.46 -7.02 -19.52
C TYR A 521 -13.70 -5.53 -19.27
N LEU A 522 -13.42 -4.69 -20.27
CA LEU A 522 -13.68 -3.24 -20.19
C LEU A 522 -15.17 -2.89 -20.05
N GLU A 523 -16.07 -3.63 -20.74
CA GLU A 523 -17.51 -3.42 -20.59
C GLU A 523 -17.97 -3.64 -19.14
N ILE A 524 -17.48 -4.70 -18.48
CA ILE A 524 -17.79 -4.98 -17.07
C ILE A 524 -17.30 -3.84 -16.18
N HIS A 525 -16.06 -3.40 -16.35
CA HIS A 525 -15.49 -2.31 -15.60
C HIS A 525 -16.19 -0.96 -15.85
N GLN A 526 -16.60 -0.68 -17.09
CA GLN A 526 -17.39 0.50 -17.43
C GLN A 526 -18.75 0.51 -16.71
N LYS A 527 -19.43 -0.64 -16.68
CA LYS A 527 -20.71 -0.77 -15.97
C LYS A 527 -20.55 -0.51 -14.47
N ALA A 528 -19.51 -1.09 -13.86
CA ALA A 528 -19.19 -0.86 -12.45
C ALA A 528 -18.86 0.61 -12.16
N TYR A 529 -18.05 1.25 -13.02
CA TYR A 529 -17.72 2.66 -12.90
C TYR A 529 -18.95 3.58 -13.02
N ASN A 530 -19.87 3.29 -13.94
CA ASN A 530 -21.11 4.06 -14.09
C ASN A 530 -22.03 3.92 -12.87
N ALA A 531 -22.01 2.79 -12.18
CA ALA A 531 -22.75 2.58 -10.94
C ALA A 531 -22.08 3.23 -9.72
N PHE A 532 -20.75 3.35 -9.75
CA PHE A 532 -19.96 4.02 -8.71
C PHE A 532 -20.14 5.55 -8.71
N LYS A 533 -20.31 6.19 -9.88
CA LYS A 533 -20.60 7.63 -10.00
C LYS A 533 -21.98 7.98 -9.47
#